data_d5612027856961c581c61815ccb2556c
#
_entry.id   d5612027856961c581c61815ccb2556c
#
_cell.length_a   1.000
_cell.length_b   1.000
_cell.length_c   1.000
_cell.angle_alpha   90.00
_cell.angle_beta   90.00
_cell.angle_gamma   90.00
#
_symmetry.space_group_name_H-M   'P 1'
#
loop_
_entity.id
_entity.type
_entity.pdbx_description
1 polymer ?
#
loop_
_entity_poly.entity_id
_entity_poly.type
_entity_poly.pdbx_seq_one_letter_code
_entity_poly.pdbx_strand_id
1 'polypeptide(L)'
;FNGNKLITGSSGGMLLLNDESSADKARKWSTQSREDAPWYEHEELGYNYRISNIVAGIIRGQWEYIEEHIAQKKAIYTRYQEGMSDLPVTMNPINGVGTPNYWLSCALINPNALADSTRSMRKAVYNIQSGKSCPTEILEALAAFHAEGRPIWKPMHLQPIYQGNAFVTINGSSRGNSNAYIKRKETMDVSSDIFERGICLPSDIKMTVEQQDTIIEVIRRCFKGSF
;
A
#
# COMPACT_ATOMS: atom_id res chain seq x y z
N PHE A 1 11.66 6.14 -4.62
CA PHE A 1 12.34 6.50 -3.35
C PHE A 1 11.57 7.58 -2.57
N ASN A 2 10.23 7.51 -2.60
CA ASN A 2 9.37 8.40 -1.82
C ASN A 2 9.60 8.19 -0.31
N GLY A 3 9.28 9.20 0.52
CA GLY A 3 9.59 9.24 1.95
C GLY A 3 9.02 8.12 2.80
N ASN A 4 8.00 7.40 2.33
CA ASN A 4 7.37 6.27 3.02
C ASN A 4 7.86 4.89 2.55
N LYS A 5 8.91 4.82 1.74
CA LYS A 5 9.43 3.55 1.21
C LYS A 5 10.50 2.95 2.11
N LEU A 6 10.88 1.69 1.81
CA LEU A 6 11.87 0.93 2.56
C LEU A 6 13.23 1.64 2.65
N ILE A 7 13.65 2.23 1.53
CA ILE A 7 14.71 3.23 1.43
C ILE A 7 14.16 4.47 0.74
N THR A 8 14.61 5.63 1.15
CA THR A 8 14.02 6.89 0.69
C THR A 8 15.08 7.94 0.38
N GLY A 9 14.79 8.76 -0.61
CA GLY A 9 15.48 10.02 -0.90
C GLY A 9 14.53 11.21 -0.89
N SER A 10 13.34 11.06 -0.26
CA SER A 10 12.22 12.02 -0.30
C SER A 10 11.49 12.03 -1.66
N SER A 11 12.18 11.72 -2.74
CA SER A 11 11.64 11.64 -4.10
C SER A 11 12.51 10.73 -4.97
N GLY A 12 12.18 10.64 -6.26
CA GLY A 12 12.95 9.89 -7.24
C GLY A 12 12.47 8.46 -7.44
N GLY A 13 13.01 7.86 -8.47
CA GLY A 13 12.77 6.48 -8.88
C GLY A 13 13.97 5.92 -9.61
N MET A 14 13.87 4.68 -10.06
CA MET A 14 14.90 4.01 -10.85
C MET A 14 14.22 3.25 -11.97
N LEU A 15 14.75 3.37 -13.18
CA LEU A 15 14.36 2.60 -14.35
C LEU A 15 15.49 1.62 -14.68
N LEU A 16 15.17 0.34 -14.74
CA LEU A 16 16.08 -0.75 -15.12
C LEU A 16 15.60 -1.34 -16.44
N LEU A 17 16.47 -1.41 -17.43
CA LEU A 17 16.17 -1.90 -18.77
C LEU A 17 17.28 -2.87 -19.21
N ASN A 18 16.89 -3.91 -19.96
CA ASN A 18 17.82 -4.86 -20.58
C ASN A 18 18.28 -4.40 -21.98
N ASP A 19 17.54 -3.52 -22.61
CA ASP A 19 17.87 -2.96 -23.92
C ASP A 19 18.60 -1.63 -23.76
N GLU A 20 19.83 -1.56 -24.27
CA GLU A 20 20.71 -0.40 -24.16
C GLU A 20 20.14 0.82 -24.89
N SER A 21 19.57 0.62 -26.08
CA SER A 21 18.96 1.71 -26.87
C SER A 21 17.81 2.38 -26.12
N SER A 22 16.94 1.59 -25.49
CA SER A 22 15.86 2.11 -24.64
C SER A 22 16.39 2.81 -23.38
N ALA A 23 17.46 2.29 -22.79
CA ALA A 23 18.09 2.90 -21.61
C ALA A 23 18.71 4.28 -21.97
N ASP A 24 19.39 4.38 -23.08
CA ASP A 24 19.98 5.65 -23.57
C ASP A 24 18.90 6.66 -23.94
N LYS A 25 17.82 6.20 -24.57
CA LYS A 25 16.67 7.06 -24.87
C LYS A 25 16.02 7.61 -23.58
N ALA A 26 15.81 6.76 -22.60
CA ALA A 26 15.27 7.17 -21.30
C ALA A 26 16.23 8.15 -20.58
N ARG A 27 17.53 7.92 -20.66
CA ARG A 27 18.55 8.81 -20.11
C ARG A 27 18.52 10.17 -20.81
N LYS A 28 18.45 10.20 -22.15
CA LYS A 28 18.33 11.42 -22.93
C LYS A 28 17.10 12.23 -22.51
N TRP A 29 15.94 11.59 -22.46
CA TRP A 29 14.70 12.25 -22.03
C TRP A 29 14.75 12.78 -20.61
N SER A 30 15.35 12.04 -19.67
CA SER A 30 15.45 12.47 -18.28
C SER A 30 16.38 13.64 -18.05
N THR A 31 17.23 13.94 -19.03
CA THR A 31 18.23 15.03 -19.02
C THR A 31 17.92 16.11 -20.05
N GLN A 32 16.62 16.41 -20.23
CA GLN A 32 16.11 17.49 -21.09
C GLN A 32 16.27 17.23 -22.58
N SER A 33 16.58 16.03 -23.05
CA SER A 33 16.91 15.72 -24.46
C SER A 33 17.94 16.66 -25.04
N ARG A 34 18.94 17.04 -24.22
CA ARG A 34 20.00 17.92 -24.67
C ARG A 34 20.95 17.18 -25.61
N GLU A 35 21.25 17.80 -26.76
CA GLU A 35 22.22 17.32 -27.75
C GLU A 35 23.67 17.67 -27.32
N ASP A 36 24.63 16.98 -27.91
CA ASP A 36 26.05 17.22 -27.67
C ASP A 36 26.52 18.42 -28.53
N ALA A 37 26.23 19.62 -28.06
CA ALA A 37 26.59 20.88 -28.70
C ALA A 37 27.16 21.88 -27.65
N PRO A 38 27.96 22.85 -28.07
CA PRO A 38 28.48 23.93 -27.19
C PRO A 38 27.39 24.84 -26.61
N TRP A 39 26.22 24.84 -27.22
CA TRP A 39 25.02 25.56 -26.78
C TRP A 39 23.91 24.60 -26.42
N TYR A 40 22.76 25.08 -25.92
CA TYR A 40 21.56 24.28 -25.68
C TYR A 40 20.87 23.98 -27.00
N GLU A 41 20.95 22.73 -27.44
CA GLU A 41 20.32 22.20 -28.63
C GLU A 41 19.36 21.07 -28.24
N HIS A 42 18.16 21.05 -28.79
CA HIS A 42 17.12 20.08 -28.48
C HIS A 42 16.38 19.70 -29.77
N GLU A 43 16.56 18.47 -30.24
CA GLU A 43 15.84 17.95 -31.40
C GLU A 43 14.50 17.35 -31.05
N GLU A 44 14.28 17.04 -29.76
CA GLU A 44 13.06 16.45 -29.25
C GLU A 44 12.73 16.94 -27.84
N LEU A 45 11.47 16.70 -27.40
CA LEU A 45 11.03 17.03 -26.06
C LEU A 45 11.75 16.17 -25.02
N GLY A 46 12.27 16.81 -23.98
CA GLY A 46 12.87 16.15 -22.81
C GLY A 46 12.34 16.71 -21.49
N TYR A 47 12.78 16.10 -20.41
CA TYR A 47 12.28 16.36 -19.06
C TYR A 47 13.40 16.53 -18.06
N ASN A 48 13.14 17.19 -16.95
CA ASN A 48 14.05 17.26 -15.82
C ASN A 48 13.69 16.19 -14.80
N TYR A 49 14.03 14.93 -15.10
CA TYR A 49 13.69 13.77 -14.25
C TYR A 49 14.89 13.13 -13.56
N ARG A 50 16.07 13.70 -13.71
CA ARG A 50 17.25 13.20 -13.05
C ARG A 50 17.28 13.64 -11.59
N ILE A 51 17.50 12.69 -10.67
CA ILE A 51 17.66 13.01 -9.25
C ILE A 51 18.97 13.76 -9.02
N SER A 52 18.99 14.65 -8.01
CA SER A 52 20.20 15.34 -7.62
C SER A 52 21.21 14.39 -6.95
N ASN A 53 22.49 14.78 -6.94
CA ASN A 53 23.54 14.04 -6.26
C ASN A 53 23.27 13.89 -4.75
N ILE A 54 22.62 14.89 -4.12
CA ILE A 54 22.23 14.82 -2.71
C ILE A 54 21.24 13.69 -2.49
N VAL A 55 20.16 13.65 -3.28
CA VAL A 55 19.14 12.58 -3.21
C VAL A 55 19.77 11.22 -3.50
N ALA A 56 20.61 11.12 -4.53
CA ALA A 56 21.34 9.90 -4.87
C ALA A 56 22.25 9.43 -3.73
N GLY A 57 22.97 10.34 -3.09
CA GLY A 57 23.82 10.06 -1.94
C GLY A 57 23.06 9.51 -0.74
N ILE A 58 21.89 10.10 -0.41
CA ILE A 58 21.01 9.62 0.66
C ILE A 58 20.50 8.21 0.36
N ILE A 59 20.02 7.96 -0.86
CA ILE A 59 19.53 6.64 -1.29
C ILE A 59 20.66 5.61 -1.20
N ARG A 60 21.84 5.95 -1.67
CA ARG A 60 23.03 5.07 -1.65
C ARG A 60 23.42 4.70 -0.22
N GLY A 61 23.43 5.66 0.70
CA GLY A 61 23.73 5.39 2.11
C GLY A 61 22.72 4.46 2.78
N GLN A 62 21.41 4.57 2.42
CA GLN A 62 20.39 3.66 2.95
C GLN A 62 20.44 2.29 2.28
N TRP A 63 20.91 2.19 1.04
CA TRP A 63 21.04 0.93 0.33
C TRP A 63 21.92 -0.08 1.06
N GLU A 64 22.94 0.39 1.77
CA GLU A 64 23.85 -0.46 2.55
C GLU A 64 23.13 -1.22 3.67
N TYR A 65 21.95 -0.74 4.12
CA TYR A 65 21.14 -1.31 5.21
C TYR A 65 19.87 -1.99 4.70
N ILE A 66 19.69 -2.20 3.39
CA ILE A 66 18.44 -2.69 2.82
C ILE A 66 18.05 -4.08 3.35
N GLU A 67 19.02 -4.99 3.48
CA GLU A 67 18.78 -6.36 3.98
C GLU A 67 18.38 -6.34 5.46
N GLU A 68 18.98 -5.48 6.26
CA GLU A 68 18.61 -5.29 7.66
C GLU A 68 17.18 -4.75 7.77
N HIS A 69 16.81 -3.74 6.97
CA HIS A 69 15.46 -3.20 6.95
C HIS A 69 14.44 -4.26 6.52
N ILE A 70 14.74 -5.10 5.53
CA ILE A 70 13.87 -6.20 5.12
C ILE A 70 13.70 -7.21 6.25
N ALA A 71 14.77 -7.57 6.95
CA ALA A 71 14.71 -8.50 8.08
C ALA A 71 13.85 -7.94 9.23
N GLN A 72 14.00 -6.66 9.57
CA GLN A 72 13.17 -5.99 10.57
C GLN A 72 11.69 -5.95 10.17
N LYS A 73 11.40 -5.61 8.91
CA LYS A 73 10.02 -5.62 8.37
C LYS A 73 9.41 -7.02 8.38
N LYS A 74 10.20 -8.05 8.05
CA LYS A 74 9.78 -9.45 8.14
C LYS A 74 9.44 -9.84 9.57
N ALA A 75 10.26 -9.45 10.54
CA ALA A 75 10.01 -9.72 11.97
C ALA A 75 8.69 -9.09 12.43
N ILE A 76 8.41 -7.83 12.04
CA ILE A 76 7.13 -7.14 12.32
C ILE A 76 5.96 -7.92 11.71
N TYR A 77 6.05 -8.32 10.44
CA TYR A 77 5.03 -9.10 9.76
C TYR A 77 4.75 -10.43 10.48
N THR A 78 5.80 -11.19 10.79
CA THR A 78 5.68 -12.49 11.47
C THR A 78 5.02 -12.34 12.83
N ARG A 79 5.41 -11.32 13.60
CA ARG A 79 4.80 -11.07 14.92
C ARG A 79 3.31 -10.75 14.83
N TYR A 80 2.88 -9.97 13.85
CA TYR A 80 1.45 -9.76 13.60
C TYR A 80 0.74 -11.05 13.19
N GLN A 81 1.35 -11.84 12.32
CA GLN A 81 0.79 -13.11 11.87
C GLN A 81 0.57 -14.08 13.04
N GLU A 82 1.56 -14.20 13.93
CA GLU A 82 1.49 -15.05 15.11
C GLU A 82 0.51 -14.49 16.15
N GLY A 83 0.62 -13.21 16.47
CA GLY A 83 -0.18 -12.55 17.50
C GLY A 83 -1.68 -12.43 17.17
N MET A 84 -2.05 -12.54 15.90
CA MET A 84 -3.44 -12.51 15.44
C MET A 84 -3.92 -13.86 14.87
N SER A 85 -3.17 -14.93 15.06
CA SER A 85 -3.46 -16.25 14.46
C SER A 85 -4.82 -16.84 14.88
N ASP A 86 -5.33 -16.45 16.04
CA ASP A 86 -6.63 -16.84 16.59
C ASP A 86 -7.78 -15.89 16.20
N LEU A 87 -7.47 -14.76 15.58
CA LEU A 87 -8.49 -13.81 15.11
C LEU A 87 -8.96 -14.15 13.69
N PRO A 88 -10.19 -13.74 13.34
CA PRO A 88 -10.73 -13.98 11.99
C PRO A 88 -10.15 -12.98 10.98
N VAL A 89 -8.83 -12.93 10.89
CA VAL A 89 -8.07 -12.10 9.95
C VAL A 89 -7.04 -12.94 9.20
N THR A 90 -6.71 -12.51 8.01
CA THR A 90 -5.65 -13.14 7.20
C THR A 90 -4.63 -12.07 6.83
N MET A 91 -3.36 -12.32 7.12
CA MET A 91 -2.30 -11.42 6.69
C MET A 91 -2.12 -11.46 5.17
N ASN A 92 -1.57 -10.38 4.59
CA ASN A 92 -1.26 -10.35 3.16
C ASN A 92 -0.45 -11.59 2.75
N PRO A 93 -0.89 -12.32 1.69
CA PRO A 93 -0.31 -13.61 1.34
C PRO A 93 1.12 -13.47 0.79
N ILE A 94 1.95 -14.47 1.09
CA ILE A 94 3.25 -14.67 0.48
C ILE A 94 3.10 -15.88 -0.46
N ASN A 95 3.09 -15.62 -1.77
CA ASN A 95 2.70 -16.61 -2.77
C ASN A 95 3.83 -17.55 -3.22
N GLY A 96 5.04 -17.40 -2.67
CA GLY A 96 6.20 -18.24 -3.02
C GLY A 96 6.81 -18.00 -4.43
N VAL A 97 6.23 -17.10 -5.24
CA VAL A 97 6.75 -16.76 -6.57
C VAL A 97 7.95 -15.80 -6.48
N GLY A 98 8.07 -15.08 -5.38
CA GLY A 98 9.16 -14.14 -5.12
C GLY A 98 9.35 -13.90 -3.63
N THR A 99 10.41 -13.18 -3.29
CA THR A 99 10.70 -12.77 -1.92
C THR A 99 10.14 -11.36 -1.69
N PRO A 100 9.14 -11.18 -0.81
CA PRO A 100 8.62 -9.86 -0.50
C PRO A 100 9.61 -9.06 0.34
N ASN A 101 9.58 -7.76 0.22
CA ASN A 101 10.35 -6.85 1.07
C ASN A 101 9.61 -6.44 2.35
N TYR A 102 8.42 -6.96 2.57
CA TYR A 102 7.56 -6.70 3.74
C TYR A 102 7.33 -5.22 4.04
N TRP A 103 7.32 -4.37 3.01
CA TRP A 103 7.18 -2.92 3.18
C TRP A 103 6.04 -2.54 4.14
N LEU A 104 4.88 -3.15 3.98
CA LEU A 104 3.73 -2.98 4.88
C LEU A 104 3.16 -4.34 5.27
N SER A 105 2.78 -4.45 6.56
CA SER A 105 1.97 -5.54 7.06
C SER A 105 0.50 -5.20 6.86
N CYS A 106 -0.23 -6.00 6.08
CA CYS A 106 -1.63 -5.79 5.81
C CYS A 106 -2.45 -6.97 6.32
N ALA A 107 -3.65 -6.69 6.84
CA ALA A 107 -4.58 -7.71 7.28
C ALA A 107 -5.91 -7.56 6.55
N LEU A 108 -6.54 -8.69 6.24
CA LEU A 108 -7.88 -8.79 5.68
C LEU A 108 -8.80 -9.44 6.70
N ILE A 109 -9.89 -8.78 7.06
CA ILE A 109 -10.93 -9.37 7.92
C ILE A 109 -11.67 -10.45 7.11
N ASN A 110 -11.87 -11.63 7.69
CA ASN A 110 -12.62 -12.68 7.04
C ASN A 110 -14.06 -12.23 6.74
N PRO A 111 -14.64 -12.55 5.58
CA PRO A 111 -15.96 -12.04 5.19
C PRO A 111 -17.06 -12.29 6.21
N ASN A 112 -17.02 -13.43 6.89
CA ASN A 112 -18.03 -13.80 7.91
C ASN A 112 -17.88 -13.02 9.23
N ALA A 113 -16.70 -12.45 9.47
CA ALA A 113 -16.39 -11.65 10.66
C ALA A 113 -16.38 -10.14 10.37
N LEU A 114 -16.77 -9.73 9.17
CA LEU A 114 -16.86 -8.35 8.81
C LEU A 114 -18.17 -7.75 9.35
N ALA A 115 -18.07 -6.72 10.17
CA ALA A 115 -19.22 -5.97 10.66
C ALA A 115 -19.86 -5.15 9.55
N ASP A 116 -21.17 -4.95 9.63
CA ASP A 116 -21.87 -4.06 8.73
C ASP A 116 -21.40 -2.63 8.95
N SER A 117 -20.92 -2.03 7.87
CA SER A 117 -20.42 -0.66 7.89
C SER A 117 -20.80 0.09 6.62
N THR A 118 -21.03 1.38 6.76
CA THR A 118 -21.21 2.29 5.63
C THR A 118 -20.13 3.34 5.67
N ARG A 119 -19.29 3.38 4.66
CA ARG A 119 -18.25 4.40 4.49
C ARG A 119 -18.70 5.44 3.48
N SER A 120 -18.66 6.70 3.86
CA SER A 120 -18.78 7.84 2.96
C SER A 120 -17.54 8.71 3.06
N MET A 121 -17.40 9.71 2.18
CA MET A 121 -16.28 10.66 2.26
C MET A 121 -16.23 11.47 3.56
N ARG A 122 -17.35 11.59 4.27
CA ARG A 122 -17.46 12.46 5.46
C ARG A 122 -17.65 11.69 6.76
N LYS A 123 -18.17 10.48 6.71
CA LYS A 123 -18.52 9.70 7.89
C LYS A 123 -18.54 8.21 7.57
N ALA A 124 -18.01 7.43 8.48
CA ALA A 124 -18.25 6.00 8.53
C ALA A 124 -19.21 5.70 9.69
N VAL A 125 -20.13 4.76 9.48
CA VAL A 125 -21.03 4.24 10.50
C VAL A 125 -20.87 2.73 10.49
N TYR A 126 -20.68 2.16 11.66
CA TYR A 126 -20.57 0.71 11.84
C TYR A 126 -21.23 0.29 13.14
N ASN A 127 -21.61 -0.97 13.23
CA ASN A 127 -22.22 -1.56 14.40
C ASN A 127 -21.17 -2.43 15.13
N ILE A 128 -20.88 -2.10 16.37
CA ILE A 128 -20.01 -2.93 17.23
C ILE A 128 -20.74 -4.22 17.55
N GLN A 129 -20.10 -5.37 17.30
CA GLN A 129 -20.65 -6.67 17.52
C GLN A 129 -19.56 -7.67 17.89
N SER A 130 -19.76 -8.42 18.97
CA SER A 130 -18.83 -9.48 19.36
C SER A 130 -18.63 -10.51 18.24
N GLY A 131 -17.39 -10.86 17.96
CA GLY A 131 -16.97 -11.75 16.87
C GLY A 131 -16.84 -11.07 15.51
N LYS A 132 -17.17 -9.78 15.40
CA LYS A 132 -17.07 -9.03 14.15
C LYS A 132 -16.43 -7.67 14.35
N SER A 133 -15.72 -7.21 13.34
CA SER A 133 -15.17 -5.85 13.29
C SER A 133 -15.11 -5.36 11.84
N CYS A 134 -14.75 -4.12 11.63
CA CYS A 134 -14.50 -3.54 10.32
C CYS A 134 -13.22 -2.71 10.29
N PRO A 135 -12.65 -2.43 9.12
CA PRO A 135 -11.43 -1.60 9.02
C PRO A 135 -11.57 -0.26 9.71
N THR A 136 -12.74 0.38 9.65
CA THR A 136 -12.96 1.70 10.27
C THR A 136 -12.87 1.63 11.79
N GLU A 137 -13.57 0.67 12.42
CA GLU A 137 -13.50 0.48 13.87
C GLU A 137 -12.07 0.25 14.34
N ILE A 138 -11.32 -0.66 13.68
CA ILE A 138 -9.93 -0.95 14.03
C ILE A 138 -9.05 0.30 13.89
N LEU A 139 -9.20 1.07 12.81
CA LEU A 139 -8.40 2.27 12.60
C LEU A 139 -8.70 3.37 13.64
N GLU A 140 -9.97 3.56 13.99
CA GLU A 140 -10.37 4.50 15.05
C GLU A 140 -9.86 4.05 16.42
N ALA A 141 -9.95 2.77 16.72
CA ALA A 141 -9.41 2.18 17.94
C ALA A 141 -7.88 2.36 18.02
N LEU A 142 -7.14 2.06 16.96
CA LEU A 142 -5.70 2.29 16.90
C LEU A 142 -5.34 3.76 17.11
N ALA A 143 -6.08 4.67 16.48
CA ALA A 143 -5.86 6.12 16.62
C ALA A 143 -6.06 6.59 18.08
N ALA A 144 -7.00 6.01 18.82
CA ALA A 144 -7.19 6.29 20.25
C ALA A 144 -5.98 5.87 21.12
N PHE A 145 -5.16 4.95 20.63
CA PHE A 145 -3.89 4.55 21.23
C PHE A 145 -2.65 5.19 20.57
N HIS A 146 -2.85 6.27 19.83
CA HIS A 146 -1.79 6.98 19.10
C HIS A 146 -1.03 6.10 18.09
N ALA A 147 -1.65 5.04 17.59
CA ALA A 147 -1.11 4.17 16.55
C ALA A 147 -1.78 4.48 15.20
N GLU A 148 -0.99 4.74 14.18
CA GLU A 148 -1.49 5.08 12.85
C GLU A 148 -1.55 3.84 11.95
N GLY A 149 -2.74 3.26 11.78
CA GLY A 149 -3.05 2.35 10.69
C GLY A 149 -3.63 3.10 9.48
N ARG A 150 -3.75 2.42 8.34
CA ARG A 150 -4.34 3.00 7.13
C ARG A 150 -5.30 2.02 6.45
N PRO A 151 -6.37 2.51 5.77
CA PRO A 151 -7.13 1.64 4.87
C PRO A 151 -6.21 1.11 3.76
N ILE A 152 -6.51 -0.07 3.24
CA ILE A 152 -5.92 -0.52 1.97
C ILE A 152 -6.30 0.50 0.88
N TRP A 153 -5.44 0.64 -0.13
CA TRP A 153 -5.65 1.61 -1.21
C TRP A 153 -6.94 1.35 -1.97
N LYS A 154 -7.72 2.41 -2.13
CA LYS A 154 -8.91 2.39 -2.97
C LYS A 154 -8.50 2.10 -4.41
N PRO A 155 -9.06 1.06 -5.06
CA PRO A 155 -8.73 0.73 -6.44
C PRO A 155 -9.02 1.87 -7.40
N MET A 156 -8.23 1.97 -8.48
CA MET A 156 -8.35 3.05 -9.45
C MET A 156 -9.72 3.11 -10.12
N HIS A 157 -10.32 1.96 -10.44
CA HIS A 157 -11.65 1.90 -11.06
C HIS A 157 -12.78 2.35 -10.10
N LEU A 158 -12.52 2.44 -8.80
CA LEU A 158 -13.44 3.01 -7.82
C LEU A 158 -13.20 4.50 -7.56
N GLN A 159 -12.17 5.11 -8.13
CA GLN A 159 -11.94 6.55 -7.99
C GLN A 159 -12.99 7.34 -8.79
N PRO A 160 -13.55 8.42 -8.23
CA PRO A 160 -14.58 9.22 -8.91
C PRO A 160 -14.15 9.71 -10.30
N ILE A 161 -12.87 10.04 -10.47
CA ILE A 161 -12.31 10.52 -11.74
C ILE A 161 -12.39 9.46 -12.85
N TYR A 162 -12.42 8.18 -12.50
CA TYR A 162 -12.50 7.07 -13.46
C TYR A 162 -13.88 6.41 -13.52
N GLN A 163 -14.89 7.02 -12.94
CA GLN A 163 -16.25 6.44 -12.88
C GLN A 163 -16.85 6.18 -14.26
N GLY A 164 -16.52 7.01 -15.24
CA GLY A 164 -16.97 6.86 -16.63
C GLY A 164 -16.14 5.91 -17.49
N ASN A 165 -15.04 5.37 -16.97
CA ASN A 165 -14.14 4.53 -17.74
C ASN A 165 -14.60 3.06 -17.71
N ALA A 166 -14.31 2.33 -18.80
CA ALA A 166 -14.57 0.90 -18.86
C ALA A 166 -13.71 0.13 -17.86
N PHE A 167 -14.30 -0.90 -17.25
CA PHE A 167 -13.58 -1.86 -16.41
C PHE A 167 -13.46 -3.19 -17.16
N VAL A 168 -12.25 -3.55 -17.55
CA VAL A 168 -11.96 -4.76 -18.33
C VAL A 168 -11.50 -5.88 -17.42
N THR A 169 -12.07 -7.08 -17.58
CA THR A 169 -11.67 -8.28 -16.85
C THR A 169 -10.76 -9.16 -17.71
N ILE A 170 -10.09 -10.14 -17.06
CA ILE A 170 -9.24 -11.11 -17.74
C ILE A 170 -9.98 -11.92 -18.81
N ASN A 171 -11.30 -12.08 -18.66
CA ASN A 171 -12.14 -12.80 -19.62
C ASN A 171 -12.61 -11.91 -20.79
N GLY A 172 -12.08 -10.70 -20.92
CA GLY A 172 -12.49 -9.75 -21.96
C GLY A 172 -13.86 -9.11 -21.75
N SER A 173 -14.63 -9.52 -20.73
CA SER A 173 -15.86 -8.83 -20.37
C SER A 173 -15.55 -7.45 -19.79
N SER A 174 -16.36 -6.45 -20.18
CA SER A 174 -16.22 -5.10 -19.64
C SER A 174 -17.52 -4.64 -19.01
N ARG A 175 -17.41 -3.90 -17.91
CA ARG A 175 -18.51 -3.05 -17.43
C ARG A 175 -18.43 -1.72 -18.17
N GLY A 176 -19.58 -1.22 -18.63
CA GLY A 176 -19.65 0.07 -19.35
C GLY A 176 -19.12 1.24 -18.50
N ASN A 177 -19.32 1.16 -17.16
CA ASN A 177 -18.84 2.16 -16.20
C ASN A 177 -18.23 1.48 -14.99
N SER A 178 -17.20 2.08 -14.41
CA SER A 178 -16.74 1.71 -13.08
C SER A 178 -17.67 2.29 -12.02
N ASN A 179 -18.03 1.49 -11.01
CA ASN A 179 -18.81 1.97 -9.88
C ASN A 179 -17.87 2.38 -8.74
N ALA A 180 -17.95 3.62 -8.30
CA ALA A 180 -17.18 4.13 -7.17
C ALA A 180 -17.55 3.45 -5.84
N TYR A 181 -18.75 2.83 -5.76
CA TYR A 181 -19.23 2.10 -4.61
C TYR A 181 -19.95 0.83 -5.06
N ILE A 182 -19.35 -0.32 -4.82
CA ILE A 182 -19.96 -1.62 -5.09
C ILE A 182 -20.67 -2.07 -3.82
N LYS A 183 -21.95 -2.36 -3.94
CA LYS A 183 -22.71 -2.98 -2.84
C LYS A 183 -22.27 -4.44 -2.68
N ARG A 184 -22.06 -4.88 -1.45
CA ARG A 184 -21.56 -6.22 -1.08
C ARG A 184 -22.26 -7.42 -1.72
N LYS A 185 -23.48 -7.24 -2.23
CA LYS A 185 -24.29 -8.33 -2.83
C LYS A 185 -24.07 -8.52 -4.32
N GLU A 186 -23.33 -7.64 -4.97
CA GLU A 186 -22.96 -7.78 -6.37
C GLU A 186 -21.59 -8.47 -6.45
N THR A 187 -21.31 -9.16 -7.55
CA THR A 187 -20.02 -9.79 -7.80
C THR A 187 -18.89 -8.76 -7.67
N MET A 188 -18.24 -8.76 -6.52
CA MET A 188 -17.10 -7.89 -6.26
C MET A 188 -15.85 -8.42 -6.97
N ASP A 189 -15.09 -7.53 -7.61
CA ASP A 189 -13.75 -7.87 -8.04
C ASP A 189 -12.80 -7.94 -6.82
N VAL A 190 -11.67 -8.64 -6.99
CA VAL A 190 -10.70 -8.92 -5.90
C VAL A 190 -10.19 -7.64 -5.25
N SER A 191 -9.90 -6.60 -6.03
CA SER A 191 -9.34 -5.36 -5.49
C SER A 191 -10.35 -4.56 -4.68
N SER A 192 -11.62 -4.58 -5.08
CA SER A 192 -12.70 -3.97 -4.30
C SER A 192 -12.95 -4.72 -2.99
N ASP A 193 -12.91 -6.06 -3.02
CA ASP A 193 -13.03 -6.88 -1.81
C ASP A 193 -11.89 -6.61 -0.83
N ILE A 194 -10.66 -6.58 -1.31
CA ILE A 194 -9.48 -6.24 -0.48
C ILE A 194 -9.62 -4.84 0.12
N PHE A 195 -10.06 -3.84 -0.66
CA PHE A 195 -10.26 -2.49 -0.16
C PHE A 195 -11.35 -2.40 0.93
N GLU A 196 -12.40 -3.19 0.81
CA GLU A 196 -13.50 -3.18 1.78
C GLU A 196 -13.10 -3.79 3.13
N ARG A 197 -12.34 -4.88 3.12
CA ARG A 197 -12.01 -5.69 4.29
C ARG A 197 -10.60 -5.46 4.84
N GLY A 198 -9.76 -4.72 4.11
CA GLY A 198 -8.34 -4.64 4.37
C GLY A 198 -7.92 -3.41 5.15
N ILE A 199 -6.87 -3.60 5.95
CA ILE A 199 -6.15 -2.56 6.67
C ILE A 199 -4.65 -2.71 6.50
N CYS A 200 -3.94 -1.59 6.48
CA CYS A 200 -2.50 -1.54 6.66
C CYS A 200 -2.19 -1.26 8.13
N LEU A 201 -1.43 -2.14 8.74
CA LEU A 201 -1.02 -2.03 10.14
C LEU A 201 0.22 -1.15 10.27
N PRO A 202 0.44 -0.50 11.43
CA PRO A 202 1.68 0.19 11.73
C PRO A 202 2.87 -0.74 11.49
N SER A 203 3.85 -0.30 10.72
CA SER A 203 4.97 -1.14 10.29
C SER A 203 6.31 -0.39 10.31
N ASP A 204 6.48 0.57 11.22
CA ASP A 204 7.74 1.28 11.39
C ASP A 204 8.79 0.35 12.01
N ILE A 205 10.01 0.33 11.44
CA ILE A 205 11.14 -0.47 11.95
C ILE A 205 11.61 -0.03 13.35
N LYS A 206 11.24 1.18 13.79
CA LYS A 206 11.52 1.68 15.14
C LYS A 206 10.48 1.27 16.18
N MET A 207 9.38 0.63 15.75
CA MET A 207 8.33 0.16 16.66
C MET A 207 8.88 -0.90 17.60
N THR A 208 8.66 -0.72 18.92
CA THR A 208 9.06 -1.72 19.91
C THR A 208 8.12 -2.92 19.93
N VAL A 209 8.56 -4.01 20.55
CA VAL A 209 7.75 -5.22 20.72
C VAL A 209 6.49 -4.91 21.53
N GLU A 210 6.60 -4.12 22.59
CA GLU A 210 5.48 -3.73 23.47
C GLU A 210 4.46 -2.85 22.73
N GLN A 211 4.92 -1.96 21.86
CA GLN A 211 4.04 -1.17 21.01
C GLN A 211 3.27 -2.07 20.04
N GLN A 212 3.94 -3.05 19.44
CA GLN A 212 3.31 -4.00 18.53
C GLN A 212 2.30 -4.90 19.27
N ASP A 213 2.61 -5.35 20.49
CA ASP A 213 1.68 -6.12 21.32
C ASP A 213 0.44 -5.30 21.70
N THR A 214 0.63 -4.02 22.00
CA THR A 214 -0.49 -3.09 22.23
C THR A 214 -1.41 -3.01 20.99
N ILE A 215 -0.85 -2.88 19.80
CA ILE A 215 -1.61 -2.86 18.55
C ILE A 215 -2.42 -4.15 18.36
N ILE A 216 -1.78 -5.31 18.59
CA ILE A 216 -2.43 -6.62 18.50
C ILE A 216 -3.61 -6.71 19.49
N GLU A 217 -3.40 -6.29 20.74
CA GLU A 217 -4.45 -6.32 21.75
C GLU A 217 -5.61 -5.35 21.43
N VAL A 218 -5.33 -4.17 20.90
CA VAL A 218 -6.37 -3.23 20.45
C VAL A 218 -7.23 -3.87 19.36
N ILE A 219 -6.62 -4.51 18.36
CA ILE A 219 -7.35 -5.23 17.31
C ILE A 219 -8.20 -6.35 17.90
N ARG A 220 -7.63 -7.10 18.86
CA ARG A 220 -8.33 -8.17 19.56
C ARG A 220 -9.60 -7.68 20.28
N ARG A 221 -9.52 -6.51 20.93
CA ARG A 221 -10.67 -5.90 21.62
C ARG A 221 -11.78 -5.50 20.66
N CYS A 222 -11.45 -5.02 19.46
CA CYS A 222 -12.46 -4.75 18.43
C CYS A 222 -13.30 -6.00 18.13
N PHE A 223 -12.67 -7.17 17.96
CA PHE A 223 -13.40 -8.43 17.75
C PHE A 223 -14.16 -8.93 18.98
N LYS A 224 -13.77 -8.52 20.18
CA LYS A 224 -14.55 -8.82 21.40
C LYS A 224 -15.77 -7.91 21.59
N GLY A 225 -15.89 -6.85 20.82
CA GLY A 225 -16.93 -5.83 20.97
C GLY A 225 -16.78 -5.02 22.27
N SER A 226 -15.54 -4.84 22.72
CA SER A 226 -15.19 -4.16 23.98
C SER A 226 -14.41 -2.87 23.77
N PHE A 227 -14.69 -2.19 22.64
CA PHE A 227 -14.10 -0.91 22.31
C PHE A 227 -15.12 0.19 22.25
#